data_f68a268b47377ee3ad0957e7ce276826
#
_entry.id   f68a268b47377ee3ad0957e7ce276826
#
_cell.length_a   1.000
_cell.length_b   1.000
_cell.length_c   1.000
_cell.angle_alpha   90.00
_cell.angle_beta   90.00
_cell.angle_gamma   90.00
#
_symmetry.space_group_name_H-M   'P 1'
#
loop_
_entity.id
_entity.type
_entity.pdbx_description
1 polymer ?
#
loop_
_entity_poly.entity_id
_entity_poly.type
_entity_poly.pdbx_seq_one_letter_code
_entity_poly.pdbx_strand_id
1 'polypeptide(L)'
;MRLVKRITAAAMALTMTAALAGCGSSSGSTSTTAAADTTAAAVTEKAADGSSAEAGSTSVSIDRAKEFVTVATGPTSGIYYPIGGAFATALGNAGYKTSAQATGASVENINLILNGEAELAIAMQDSVVQAYEGFGAFEKAEPDLRAMMRLWPNYVQLVTVASTGIKSVEDLKGKRVGIGAPNSGVELNARMIYEAYGMTYEDSDVDYLSYGEAIDQMKNGQCDAAFVTSGLPNATVSELAFSYDMVIVP
;
A
#
# COMPACT_ATOMS: atom_id res chain seq x y z
N MET A 1 33.46 -39.09 -11.17
CA MET A 1 33.11 -39.42 -12.56
C MET A 1 31.93 -38.57 -12.96
N ARG A 2 32.22 -37.47 -13.56
CA ARG A 2 31.97 -36.95 -14.92
C ARG A 2 30.58 -37.32 -15.48
N LEU A 3 29.66 -36.35 -15.67
CA LEU A 3 29.25 -35.96 -17.02
C LEU A 3 28.59 -34.56 -17.04
N VAL A 4 29.25 -33.64 -17.73
CA VAL A 4 28.81 -32.32 -18.15
C VAL A 4 27.99 -32.52 -19.43
N LYS A 5 26.77 -31.93 -19.52
CA LYS A 5 26.11 -31.68 -20.80
C LYS A 5 25.78 -30.19 -20.93
N ARG A 6 26.55 -29.55 -21.81
CA ARG A 6 26.30 -28.24 -22.41
C ARG A 6 25.12 -28.35 -23.39
N ILE A 7 24.18 -27.44 -23.31
CA ILE A 7 23.22 -27.18 -24.41
C ILE A 7 23.35 -25.71 -24.78
N THR A 8 23.65 -25.54 -26.05
CA THR A 8 23.96 -24.35 -26.83
C THR A 8 22.71 -23.46 -27.03
N ALA A 9 22.93 -22.15 -26.97
CA ALA A 9 22.01 -21.09 -27.33
C ALA A 9 21.75 -21.08 -28.86
N ALA A 10 20.49 -20.85 -29.25
CA ALA A 10 20.13 -20.41 -30.58
C ALA A 10 19.36 -19.08 -30.45
N ALA A 11 20.00 -18.01 -30.92
CA ALA A 11 19.43 -16.69 -31.11
C ALA A 11 18.52 -16.69 -32.34
N MET A 12 17.28 -16.19 -32.20
CA MET A 12 16.45 -15.76 -33.33
C MET A 12 16.14 -14.29 -33.19
N ALA A 13 16.78 -13.48 -34.00
CA ALA A 13 16.45 -12.11 -34.26
C ALA A 13 15.28 -12.07 -35.26
N LEU A 14 14.21 -11.36 -34.90
CA LEU A 14 13.12 -11.02 -35.82
C LEU A 14 13.00 -9.51 -35.90
N THR A 15 13.47 -8.97 -37.03
CA THR A 15 13.31 -7.58 -37.47
C THR A 15 11.90 -7.39 -38.00
N MET A 16 11.15 -6.38 -37.52
CA MET A 16 9.97 -5.84 -38.19
C MET A 16 10.15 -4.37 -38.49
N THR A 17 10.17 -4.10 -39.77
CA THR A 17 10.25 -2.82 -40.45
C THR A 17 8.96 -2.00 -40.32
N ALA A 18 9.15 -0.70 -40.25
CA ALA A 18 8.13 0.35 -40.26
C ALA A 18 7.42 0.49 -41.61
N ALA A 19 6.17 0.90 -41.56
CA ALA A 19 5.50 1.59 -42.66
C ALA A 19 4.69 2.76 -42.13
N LEU A 20 5.10 3.97 -42.53
CA LEU A 20 4.36 5.23 -42.46
C LEU A 20 3.44 5.34 -43.67
N ALA A 21 2.26 5.88 -43.49
CA ALA A 21 1.48 6.76 -44.38
C ALA A 21 0.03 6.81 -43.81
N GLY A 22 -0.69 7.89 -43.72
CA GLY A 22 -0.62 9.28 -44.13
C GLY A 22 -1.98 9.92 -43.93
N CYS A 23 -1.96 11.22 -43.74
CA CYS A 23 -2.92 12.30 -44.01
C CYS A 23 -4.43 12.07 -43.95
N GLY A 24 -5.15 13.03 -43.30
CA GLY A 24 -6.49 13.47 -43.71
C GLY A 24 -7.24 14.29 -42.65
N SER A 25 -7.07 15.57 -42.70
CA SER A 25 -7.93 16.78 -42.59
C SER A 25 -9.30 16.73 -41.84
N SER A 26 -9.41 17.67 -40.91
CA SER A 26 -10.43 18.75 -40.71
C SER A 26 -11.88 18.39 -40.47
N SER A 27 -12.44 18.85 -39.35
CA SER A 27 -13.44 19.91 -39.33
C SER A 27 -13.80 20.29 -37.89
N GLY A 28 -13.92 21.59 -37.66
CA GLY A 28 -14.17 22.22 -36.37
C GLY A 28 -15.61 22.15 -35.94
N SER A 29 -15.80 22.30 -34.64
CA SER A 29 -17.04 22.83 -34.06
C SER A 29 -16.70 23.60 -32.79
N THR A 30 -16.92 24.88 -32.89
CA THR A 30 -16.97 25.85 -31.79
C THR A 30 -18.17 25.55 -30.88
N SER A 31 -17.92 25.40 -29.57
CA SER A 31 -18.97 25.61 -28.57
C SER A 31 -18.44 26.51 -27.47
N THR A 32 -19.10 27.61 -27.34
CA THR A 32 -18.98 28.71 -26.41
C THR A 32 -19.25 28.19 -24.98
N THR A 33 -18.30 28.40 -24.05
CA THR A 33 -18.55 28.18 -22.63
C THR A 33 -18.54 29.52 -21.91
N ALA A 34 -19.65 29.83 -21.28
CA ALA A 34 -19.81 31.02 -20.47
C ALA A 34 -18.96 30.94 -19.19
N ALA A 35 -18.21 32.02 -18.94
CA ALA A 35 -17.49 32.22 -17.70
C ALA A 35 -18.48 32.63 -16.59
N ALA A 36 -18.48 31.91 -15.49
CA ALA A 36 -19.11 32.33 -14.23
C ALA A 36 -18.06 33.06 -13.38
N ASP A 37 -18.29 34.34 -13.23
CA ASP A 37 -17.51 35.26 -12.39
C ASP A 37 -17.92 35.01 -10.93
N THR A 38 -16.97 34.56 -10.09
CA THR A 38 -17.18 34.43 -8.65
C THR A 38 -16.27 35.42 -7.95
N THR A 39 -16.84 36.54 -7.56
CA THR A 39 -16.26 37.59 -6.73
C THR A 39 -15.87 37.04 -5.35
N ALA A 40 -14.57 36.96 -5.07
CA ALA A 40 -14.05 36.71 -3.74
C ALA A 40 -14.10 38.02 -2.92
N ALA A 41 -14.89 38.03 -1.86
CA ALA A 41 -14.91 39.08 -0.89
C ALA A 41 -13.67 39.03 0.00
N ALA A 42 -12.86 40.09 -0.02
CA ALA A 42 -11.74 40.27 0.88
C ALA A 42 -12.27 40.63 2.29
N VAL A 43 -12.00 39.75 3.27
CA VAL A 43 -12.17 40.07 4.67
C VAL A 43 -10.86 40.62 5.20
N THR A 44 -10.84 41.91 5.46
CA THR A 44 -9.76 42.60 6.16
C THR A 44 -9.89 42.34 7.64
N GLU A 45 -9.05 41.51 8.23
CA GLU A 45 -8.95 41.31 9.67
C GLU A 45 -7.80 42.15 10.22
N LYS A 46 -8.16 42.98 11.20
CA LYS A 46 -7.34 44.00 11.84
C LYS A 46 -6.31 43.35 12.76
N ALA A 47 -5.03 43.60 12.52
CA ALA A 47 -3.94 43.18 13.37
C ALA A 47 -4.11 43.71 14.81
N ALA A 48 -4.14 42.82 15.79
CA ALA A 48 -3.94 43.14 17.19
C ALA A 48 -2.47 42.88 17.55
N ASP A 49 -1.82 43.95 17.98
CA ASP A 49 -0.46 43.97 18.50
C ASP A 49 -0.38 43.12 19.80
N GLY A 50 0.53 42.14 19.79
CA GLY A 50 0.73 41.23 20.92
C GLY A 50 2.14 40.66 20.89
N SER A 51 3.04 41.34 21.59
CA SER A 51 4.30 40.90 22.18
C SER A 51 4.87 39.58 21.70
N SER A 52 5.87 39.63 20.82
CA SER A 52 6.72 38.52 20.43
C SER A 52 7.65 38.14 21.57
N ALA A 53 7.40 36.97 22.17
CA ALA A 53 8.46 36.23 22.85
C ALA A 53 9.35 35.60 21.79
N GLU A 54 10.57 36.06 21.63
CA GLU A 54 11.62 35.39 20.83
C GLU A 54 11.93 34.04 21.47
N ALA A 55 11.24 33.00 21.00
CA ALA A 55 11.74 31.63 21.10
C ALA A 55 12.88 31.52 20.09
N GLY A 56 14.11 31.43 20.57
CA GLY A 56 15.30 31.22 19.75
C GLY A 56 15.15 29.95 18.89
N SER A 57 14.67 30.10 17.71
CA SER A 57 14.64 29.05 16.70
C SER A 57 16.05 28.88 16.18
N THR A 58 16.77 27.91 16.76
CA THR A 58 18.01 27.42 16.13
C THR A 58 17.61 26.73 14.85
N SER A 59 17.62 27.44 13.74
CA SER A 59 17.39 26.84 12.43
C SER A 59 18.54 25.90 12.10
N VAL A 60 18.34 24.61 12.31
CA VAL A 60 19.24 23.59 11.80
C VAL A 60 19.16 23.66 10.28
N SER A 61 20.25 24.13 9.67
CA SER A 61 20.36 24.15 8.20
C SER A 61 20.62 22.72 7.73
N ILE A 62 19.58 22.06 7.23
CA ILE A 62 19.69 20.73 6.61
C ILE A 62 20.12 20.91 5.15
N ASP A 63 21.26 20.32 4.78
CA ASP A 63 21.66 20.21 3.38
C ASP A 63 20.90 19.05 2.71
N ARG A 64 19.70 19.36 2.21
CA ARG A 64 18.78 18.37 1.63
C ARG A 64 19.40 17.50 0.55
N ALA A 65 20.35 18.02 -0.20
CA ALA A 65 21.03 17.29 -1.28
C ALA A 65 21.96 16.17 -0.76
N LYS A 66 22.30 16.19 0.53
CA LYS A 66 23.09 15.15 1.18
C LYS A 66 22.22 14.11 1.89
N GLU A 67 20.99 14.47 2.24
CA GLU A 67 20.08 13.59 2.95
C GLU A 67 19.40 12.61 1.99
N PHE A 68 19.37 11.35 2.37
CA PHE A 68 18.64 10.29 1.68
C PHE A 68 17.39 9.97 2.50
N VAL A 69 16.22 9.94 1.84
CA VAL A 69 14.94 9.65 2.47
C VAL A 69 14.31 8.43 1.81
N THR A 70 14.33 7.31 2.50
CA THR A 70 13.62 6.10 2.12
C THR A 70 12.19 6.17 2.67
N VAL A 71 11.21 5.92 1.80
CA VAL A 71 9.79 5.80 2.18
C VAL A 71 9.42 4.33 2.12
N ALA A 72 9.29 3.68 3.27
CA ALA A 72 8.83 2.29 3.36
C ALA A 72 7.33 2.20 3.10
N THR A 73 6.90 1.29 2.23
CA THR A 73 5.55 1.28 1.65
C THR A 73 4.79 -0.01 1.92
N GLY A 74 4.64 -0.86 0.93
CA GLY A 74 3.95 -2.14 0.98
C GLY A 74 4.16 -2.90 -0.32
N PRO A 75 3.49 -4.03 -0.53
CA PRO A 75 3.52 -4.74 -1.79
C PRO A 75 3.11 -3.85 -2.96
N THR A 76 3.71 -4.06 -4.13
CA THR A 76 3.44 -3.26 -5.34
C THR A 76 1.98 -3.34 -5.81
N SER A 77 1.27 -4.41 -5.45
CA SER A 77 -0.17 -4.58 -5.68
C SER A 77 -1.06 -3.77 -4.72
N GLY A 78 -0.48 -3.15 -3.66
CA GLY A 78 -1.19 -2.36 -2.66
C GLY A 78 -1.09 -0.85 -2.92
N ILE A 79 -2.01 -0.08 -2.31
CA ILE A 79 -2.07 1.39 -2.47
C ILE A 79 -0.87 2.11 -1.82
N TYR A 80 -0.21 1.52 -0.82
CA TYR A 80 0.92 2.15 -0.14
C TYR A 80 2.09 2.42 -1.09
N TYR A 81 2.36 1.52 -2.04
CA TYR A 81 3.47 1.67 -2.96
C TYR A 81 3.35 2.91 -3.89
N PRO A 82 2.26 3.11 -4.65
CA PRO A 82 2.12 4.31 -5.47
C PRO A 82 2.04 5.60 -4.64
N ILE A 83 1.43 5.58 -3.45
CA ILE A 83 1.38 6.76 -2.56
C ILE A 83 2.77 7.08 -2.01
N GLY A 84 3.54 6.07 -1.57
CA GLY A 84 4.92 6.28 -1.16
C GLY A 84 5.81 6.79 -2.28
N GLY A 85 5.59 6.34 -3.52
CA GLY A 85 6.23 6.89 -4.72
C GLY A 85 5.92 8.37 -4.93
N ALA A 86 4.67 8.79 -4.67
CA ALA A 86 4.28 10.20 -4.72
C ALA A 86 4.98 11.03 -3.63
N PHE A 87 5.11 10.51 -2.40
CA PHE A 87 5.88 11.16 -1.34
C PHE A 87 7.36 11.28 -1.70
N ALA A 88 7.97 10.19 -2.19
CA ALA A 88 9.36 10.22 -2.64
C ALA A 88 9.56 11.26 -3.75
N THR A 89 8.65 11.35 -4.71
CA THR A 89 8.68 12.38 -5.76
C THR A 89 8.59 13.79 -5.19
N ALA A 90 7.65 14.04 -4.26
CA ALA A 90 7.50 15.36 -3.65
C ALA A 90 8.74 15.78 -2.84
N LEU A 91 9.34 14.87 -2.10
CA LEU A 91 10.58 15.09 -1.35
C LEU A 91 11.77 15.31 -2.30
N GLY A 92 11.84 14.56 -3.41
CA GLY A 92 12.84 14.78 -4.46
C GLY A 92 12.76 16.17 -5.07
N ASN A 93 11.55 16.66 -5.35
CA ASN A 93 11.30 18.03 -5.82
C ASN A 93 11.69 19.09 -4.76
N ALA A 94 11.66 18.73 -3.48
CA ALA A 94 12.12 19.58 -2.39
C ALA A 94 13.66 19.53 -2.18
N GLY A 95 14.40 18.73 -2.96
CA GLY A 95 15.85 18.66 -2.98
C GLY A 95 16.47 17.49 -2.21
N TYR A 96 15.68 16.55 -1.68
CA TYR A 96 16.20 15.34 -1.03
C TYR A 96 16.55 14.26 -2.06
N LYS A 97 17.46 13.35 -1.70
CA LYS A 97 17.60 12.07 -2.41
C LYS A 97 16.56 11.10 -1.84
N THR A 98 15.75 10.50 -2.70
CA THR A 98 14.59 9.74 -2.22
C THR A 98 14.40 8.42 -2.94
N SER A 99 13.82 7.45 -2.23
CA SER A 99 13.31 6.21 -2.82
C SER A 99 12.01 5.79 -2.13
N ALA A 100 11.15 5.08 -2.86
CA ALA A 100 10.04 4.31 -2.30
C ALA A 100 10.43 2.84 -2.31
N GLN A 101 10.38 2.21 -1.14
CA GLN A 101 10.75 0.80 -0.95
C GLN A 101 9.50 -0.05 -0.83
N ALA A 102 9.39 -1.10 -1.68
CA ALA A 102 8.38 -2.13 -1.50
C ALA A 102 8.73 -3.02 -0.30
N THR A 103 7.73 -3.35 0.52
CA THR A 103 7.87 -4.11 1.78
C THR A 103 6.67 -5.01 1.98
N GLY A 104 6.66 -5.79 3.07
CA GLY A 104 5.46 -6.47 3.58
C GLY A 104 4.43 -5.54 4.21
N ALA A 105 4.71 -4.27 4.38
CA ALA A 105 3.91 -3.19 4.97
C ALA A 105 4.09 -3.04 6.50
N SER A 106 3.02 -2.77 7.25
CA SER A 106 3.02 -2.02 8.52
C SER A 106 4.03 -2.44 9.57
N VAL A 107 4.14 -3.72 9.93
CA VAL A 107 5.07 -4.18 10.98
C VAL A 107 6.52 -4.10 10.49
N GLU A 108 6.77 -4.54 9.24
CA GLU A 108 8.10 -4.41 8.62
C GLU A 108 8.50 -2.94 8.51
N ASN A 109 7.60 -2.08 8.09
CA ASN A 109 7.85 -0.65 7.92
C ASN A 109 8.24 0.03 9.24
N ILE A 110 7.56 -0.31 10.32
CA ILE A 110 7.89 0.19 11.66
C ILE A 110 9.28 -0.29 12.07
N ASN A 111 9.60 -1.57 11.83
CA ASN A 111 10.92 -2.11 12.13
C ASN A 111 12.03 -1.43 11.32
N LEU A 112 11.80 -1.11 10.03
CA LEU A 112 12.75 -0.34 9.21
C LEU A 112 13.01 1.06 9.79
N ILE A 113 11.98 1.75 10.29
CA ILE A 113 12.13 3.03 11.00
C ILE A 113 12.96 2.85 12.27
N LEU A 114 12.63 1.85 13.10
CA LEU A 114 13.32 1.60 14.37
C LEU A 114 14.80 1.23 14.19
N ASN A 115 15.11 0.55 13.09
CA ASN A 115 16.48 0.17 12.74
C ASN A 115 17.25 1.30 12.04
N GLY A 116 16.60 2.42 11.68
CA GLY A 116 17.22 3.50 10.88
C GLY A 116 17.47 3.13 9.44
N GLU A 117 16.69 2.20 8.89
CA GLU A 117 16.75 1.73 7.49
C GLU A 117 15.75 2.47 6.59
N ALA A 118 14.81 3.19 7.19
CA ALA A 118 13.88 4.11 6.52
C ALA A 118 13.62 5.33 7.40
N GLU A 119 13.41 6.49 6.77
CA GLU A 119 13.11 7.76 7.44
C GLU A 119 11.59 8.00 7.53
N LEU A 120 10.85 7.47 6.58
CA LEU A 120 9.40 7.58 6.52
C LEU A 120 8.77 6.21 6.23
N ALA A 121 7.57 6.01 6.75
CA ALA A 121 6.82 4.78 6.53
C ALA A 121 5.31 5.03 6.45
N ILE A 122 4.63 4.25 5.61
CA ILE A 122 3.17 4.16 5.63
C ILE A 122 2.79 2.93 6.45
N ALA A 123 2.02 3.11 7.51
CA ALA A 123 1.61 2.03 8.39
C ALA A 123 0.16 2.18 8.84
N MET A 124 -0.47 1.07 9.21
CA MET A 124 -1.78 1.08 9.85
C MET A 124 -1.67 1.56 11.29
N GLN A 125 -2.70 2.26 11.76
CA GLN A 125 -2.71 2.85 13.08
C GLN A 125 -2.64 1.80 14.20
N ASP A 126 -3.30 0.66 14.05
CA ASP A 126 -3.26 -0.45 15.00
C ASP A 126 -1.83 -0.99 15.20
N SER A 127 -1.09 -1.19 14.11
CA SER A 127 0.33 -1.60 14.16
C SER A 127 1.20 -0.53 14.84
N VAL A 128 0.94 0.76 14.58
CA VAL A 128 1.67 1.86 15.22
C VAL A 128 1.38 1.91 16.73
N VAL A 129 0.13 1.71 17.14
CA VAL A 129 -0.25 1.65 18.57
C VAL A 129 0.41 0.47 19.26
N GLN A 130 0.42 -0.71 18.64
CA GLN A 130 1.11 -1.88 19.21
C GLN A 130 2.61 -1.63 19.41
N ALA A 131 3.27 -1.00 18.44
CA ALA A 131 4.68 -0.64 18.56
C ALA A 131 4.92 0.43 19.64
N TYR A 132 4.09 1.47 19.66
CA TYR A 132 4.22 2.55 20.62
C TYR A 132 4.05 2.09 22.08
N GLU A 133 3.11 1.17 22.32
CA GLU A 133 2.78 0.64 23.65
C GLU A 133 3.56 -0.64 23.98
N GLY A 134 4.15 -1.34 23.02
CA GLY A 134 4.97 -2.54 23.23
C GLY A 134 4.14 -3.79 23.51
N PHE A 135 3.22 -4.14 22.63
CA PHE A 135 2.47 -5.39 22.69
C PHE A 135 2.20 -5.98 21.30
N GLY A 136 1.58 -7.15 21.24
CA GLY A 136 1.20 -7.81 19.99
C GLY A 136 2.41 -8.22 19.16
N ALA A 137 2.62 -7.56 18.03
CA ALA A 137 3.76 -7.80 17.14
C ALA A 137 5.09 -7.20 17.66
N PHE A 138 5.08 -6.44 18.75
CA PHE A 138 6.25 -5.74 19.28
C PHE A 138 6.49 -6.11 20.74
N GLU A 139 7.72 -6.52 21.08
CA GLU A 139 8.09 -6.99 22.40
C GLU A 139 8.26 -5.87 23.45
N LYS A 140 8.52 -4.64 22.98
CA LYS A 140 8.76 -3.47 23.83
C LYS A 140 8.12 -2.21 23.25
N ALA A 141 7.84 -1.26 24.14
CA ALA A 141 7.32 0.05 23.74
C ALA A 141 8.38 0.87 22.98
N GLU A 142 7.95 1.51 21.92
CA GLU A 142 8.77 2.37 21.07
C GLU A 142 8.24 3.83 21.10
N PRO A 143 8.47 4.55 22.24
CA PRO A 143 7.86 5.87 22.48
C PRO A 143 8.43 6.97 21.58
N ASP A 144 9.50 6.69 20.83
CA ASP A 144 10.13 7.65 19.91
C ASP A 144 9.48 7.64 18.51
N LEU A 145 8.56 6.73 18.22
CA LEU A 145 7.76 6.77 17.00
C LEU A 145 6.93 8.07 16.94
N ARG A 146 6.86 8.67 15.76
CA ARG A 146 6.08 9.89 15.52
C ARG A 146 5.15 9.71 14.32
N ALA A 147 3.86 9.90 14.55
CA ALA A 147 2.88 10.00 13.46
C ALA A 147 2.92 11.42 12.88
N MET A 148 3.12 11.54 11.57
CA MET A 148 3.17 12.82 10.86
C MET A 148 1.80 13.24 10.38
N MET A 149 1.01 12.32 9.82
CA MET A 149 -0.32 12.61 9.28
C MET A 149 -1.17 11.33 9.20
N ARG A 150 -2.48 11.52 9.17
CA ARG A 150 -3.45 10.49 8.81
C ARG A 150 -3.78 10.63 7.32
N LEU A 151 -3.71 9.51 6.57
CA LEU A 151 -3.93 9.52 5.13
C LEU A 151 -5.38 9.16 4.78
N TRP A 152 -5.79 7.91 4.96
CA TRP A 152 -7.14 7.42 4.67
C TRP A 152 -7.52 6.28 5.61
N PRO A 153 -8.81 5.93 5.72
CA PRO A 153 -9.23 4.73 6.43
C PRO A 153 -8.92 3.48 5.59
N ASN A 154 -8.40 2.44 6.25
CA ASN A 154 -8.36 1.09 5.70
C ASN A 154 -9.56 0.29 6.23
N TYR A 155 -10.09 -0.57 5.38
CA TYR A 155 -11.18 -1.49 5.70
C TYR A 155 -10.67 -2.91 5.59
N VAL A 156 -10.94 -3.72 6.61
CA VAL A 156 -10.67 -5.16 6.56
C VAL A 156 -11.77 -5.80 5.73
N GLN A 157 -11.38 -6.53 4.70
CA GLN A 157 -12.25 -7.25 3.81
C GLN A 157 -11.82 -8.71 3.80
N LEU A 158 -12.70 -9.63 4.20
CA LEU A 158 -12.52 -11.05 3.95
C LEU A 158 -13.23 -11.36 2.63
N VAL A 159 -12.45 -11.64 1.59
CA VAL A 159 -12.95 -11.88 0.24
C VAL A 159 -12.88 -13.36 -0.12
N THR A 160 -13.89 -13.84 -0.83
CA THR A 160 -14.00 -15.21 -1.33
C THR A 160 -14.76 -15.21 -2.65
N VAL A 161 -14.92 -16.37 -3.26
CA VAL A 161 -15.82 -16.57 -4.42
C VAL A 161 -16.98 -17.47 -4.01
N ALA A 162 -18.17 -17.24 -4.58
CA ALA A 162 -19.41 -17.92 -4.18
C ALA A 162 -19.31 -19.47 -4.22
N SER A 163 -18.48 -19.99 -5.12
CA SER A 163 -18.27 -21.45 -5.27
C SER A 163 -17.62 -22.13 -4.04
N THR A 164 -16.94 -21.38 -3.15
CA THR A 164 -16.31 -21.91 -1.94
C THR A 164 -17.32 -22.22 -0.84
N GLY A 165 -18.49 -21.57 -0.90
CA GLY A 165 -19.54 -21.69 0.11
C GLY A 165 -19.28 -20.98 1.42
N ILE A 166 -18.18 -20.21 1.56
CA ILE A 166 -17.81 -19.45 2.74
C ILE A 166 -18.78 -18.27 2.91
N LYS A 167 -19.39 -18.14 4.08
CA LYS A 167 -20.37 -17.11 4.43
C LYS A 167 -20.08 -16.40 5.75
N SER A 168 -19.22 -16.97 6.58
CA SER A 168 -18.80 -16.43 7.87
C SER A 168 -17.32 -16.71 8.11
N VAL A 169 -16.75 -16.10 9.16
CA VAL A 169 -15.35 -16.33 9.54
C VAL A 169 -15.14 -17.78 10.00
N GLU A 170 -16.13 -18.37 10.67
CA GLU A 170 -16.06 -19.76 11.15
C GLU A 170 -15.98 -20.79 9.99
N ASP A 171 -16.48 -20.44 8.81
CA ASP A 171 -16.39 -21.29 7.61
C ASP A 171 -14.96 -21.39 7.05
N LEU A 172 -14.01 -20.60 7.58
CA LEU A 172 -12.60 -20.69 7.22
C LEU A 172 -11.93 -21.97 7.74
N LYS A 173 -12.55 -22.69 8.68
CA LYS A 173 -11.99 -23.94 9.20
C LYS A 173 -11.77 -24.96 8.08
N GLY A 174 -10.51 -25.43 7.98
CA GLY A 174 -10.07 -26.35 6.93
C GLY A 174 -10.00 -25.75 5.53
N LYS A 175 -10.10 -24.45 5.36
CA LYS A 175 -9.96 -23.73 4.09
C LYS A 175 -8.54 -23.19 3.91
N ARG A 176 -8.16 -22.97 2.67
CA ARG A 176 -6.91 -22.30 2.30
C ARG A 176 -7.14 -20.80 2.30
N VAL A 177 -6.42 -20.09 3.17
CA VAL A 177 -6.71 -18.68 3.47
C VAL A 177 -5.45 -17.84 3.31
N GLY A 178 -5.49 -16.84 2.41
CA GLY A 178 -4.45 -15.82 2.31
C GLY A 178 -4.60 -14.80 3.43
N ILE A 179 -3.64 -14.75 4.35
CA ILE A 179 -3.70 -13.91 5.56
C ILE A 179 -2.89 -12.61 5.46
N GLY A 180 -2.38 -12.27 4.29
CA GLY A 180 -1.50 -11.12 4.07
C GLY A 180 -0.02 -11.51 4.05
N ALA A 181 0.83 -10.61 3.61
CA ALA A 181 2.27 -10.82 3.61
C ALA A 181 2.81 -10.96 5.04
N PRO A 182 3.94 -11.67 5.24
CA PRO A 182 4.57 -11.74 6.56
C PRO A 182 4.87 -10.33 7.08
N ASN A 183 4.73 -10.13 8.39
CA ASN A 183 4.97 -8.82 9.03
C ASN A 183 4.15 -7.66 8.44
N SER A 184 2.96 -7.96 7.92
CA SER A 184 2.02 -6.95 7.45
C SER A 184 0.97 -6.61 8.50
N GLY A 185 0.36 -5.42 8.39
CA GLY A 185 -0.82 -5.11 9.19
C GLY A 185 -2.04 -5.93 8.78
N VAL A 186 -2.07 -6.49 7.56
CA VAL A 186 -3.15 -7.39 7.12
C VAL A 186 -3.09 -8.70 7.89
N GLU A 187 -1.91 -9.30 8.02
CA GLU A 187 -1.69 -10.50 8.82
C GLU A 187 -2.10 -10.26 10.29
N LEU A 188 -1.72 -9.10 10.83
CA LEU A 188 -2.11 -8.70 12.17
C LEU A 188 -3.65 -8.64 12.31
N ASN A 189 -4.35 -8.03 11.37
CA ASN A 189 -5.82 -7.97 11.38
C ASN A 189 -6.44 -9.35 11.22
N ALA A 190 -5.92 -10.21 10.34
CA ALA A 190 -6.38 -11.58 10.19
C ALA A 190 -6.26 -12.35 11.50
N ARG A 191 -5.12 -12.26 12.19
CA ARG A 191 -4.90 -12.88 13.49
C ARG A 191 -5.90 -12.42 14.53
N MET A 192 -6.10 -11.10 14.66
CA MET A 192 -7.06 -10.51 15.59
C MET A 192 -8.50 -10.99 15.32
N ILE A 193 -8.88 -11.15 14.04
CA ILE A 193 -10.20 -11.67 13.68
C ILE A 193 -10.31 -13.15 14.04
N TYR A 194 -9.32 -13.98 13.71
CA TYR A 194 -9.31 -15.39 14.11
C TYR A 194 -9.47 -15.53 15.63
N GLU A 195 -8.69 -14.77 16.41
CA GLU A 195 -8.76 -14.77 17.88
C GLU A 195 -10.14 -14.32 18.39
N ALA A 196 -10.75 -13.31 17.78
CA ALA A 196 -12.08 -12.81 18.17
C ALA A 196 -13.19 -13.86 17.96
N TYR A 197 -13.00 -14.77 16.99
CA TYR A 197 -13.90 -15.90 16.73
C TYR A 197 -13.47 -17.19 17.47
N GLY A 198 -12.49 -17.11 18.38
CA GLY A 198 -11.97 -18.25 19.11
C GLY A 198 -11.25 -19.26 18.23
N MET A 199 -10.69 -18.82 17.12
CA MET A 199 -9.95 -19.62 16.15
C MET A 199 -8.46 -19.27 16.21
N THR A 200 -7.65 -20.17 15.70
CA THR A 200 -6.21 -19.98 15.48
C THR A 200 -5.87 -20.31 14.02
N TYR A 201 -4.65 -20.00 13.60
CA TYR A 201 -4.19 -20.38 12.26
C TYR A 201 -4.08 -21.90 12.04
N GLU A 202 -4.09 -22.70 13.14
CA GLU A 202 -4.15 -24.16 13.05
C GLU A 202 -5.52 -24.70 12.58
N ASP A 203 -6.57 -23.85 12.68
CA ASP A 203 -7.91 -24.21 12.20
C ASP A 203 -8.05 -24.12 10.65
N SER A 204 -7.08 -23.53 9.95
CA SER A 204 -7.09 -23.31 8.51
C SER A 204 -5.73 -23.63 7.88
N ASP A 205 -5.69 -23.82 6.57
CA ASP A 205 -4.45 -23.89 5.79
C ASP A 205 -4.09 -22.45 5.37
N VAL A 206 -3.24 -21.78 6.17
CA VAL A 206 -2.95 -20.37 5.98
C VAL A 206 -1.70 -20.13 5.15
N ASP A 207 -1.83 -19.21 4.20
CA ASP A 207 -0.74 -18.77 3.34
C ASP A 207 -0.45 -17.27 3.52
N TYR A 208 0.84 -16.94 3.62
CA TYR A 208 1.32 -15.56 3.72
C TYR A 208 1.50 -14.95 2.33
N LEU A 209 0.44 -14.35 1.80
CA LEU A 209 0.36 -13.88 0.42
C LEU A 209 0.09 -12.37 0.37
N SER A 210 0.72 -11.69 -0.59
CA SER A 210 0.27 -10.36 -0.98
C SER A 210 -1.12 -10.40 -1.60
N TYR A 211 -1.79 -9.25 -1.74
CA TYR A 211 -3.13 -9.20 -2.35
C TYR A 211 -3.17 -9.79 -3.77
N GLY A 212 -2.16 -9.45 -4.59
CA GLY A 212 -2.07 -9.97 -5.96
C GLY A 212 -1.93 -11.48 -5.98
N GLU A 213 -1.00 -12.03 -5.19
CA GLU A 213 -0.78 -13.47 -5.11
C GLU A 213 -2.02 -14.22 -4.61
N ALA A 214 -2.68 -13.70 -3.55
CA ALA A 214 -3.89 -14.30 -3.01
C ALA A 214 -5.02 -14.34 -4.06
N ILE A 215 -5.26 -13.24 -4.77
CA ILE A 215 -6.28 -13.17 -5.81
C ILE A 215 -5.95 -14.09 -6.99
N ASP A 216 -4.67 -14.16 -7.40
CA ASP A 216 -4.25 -15.07 -8.48
C ASP A 216 -4.41 -16.54 -8.05
N GLN A 217 -4.09 -16.89 -6.81
CA GLN A 217 -4.33 -18.23 -6.28
C GLN A 217 -5.83 -18.56 -6.17
N MET A 218 -6.68 -17.57 -5.81
CA MET A 218 -8.14 -17.76 -5.81
C MET A 218 -8.67 -18.04 -7.23
N LYS A 219 -8.22 -17.30 -8.24
CA LYS A 219 -8.58 -17.55 -9.65
C LYS A 219 -8.18 -18.95 -10.13
N ASN A 220 -7.08 -19.47 -9.61
CA ASN A 220 -6.57 -20.81 -9.92
C ASN A 220 -7.16 -21.92 -9.03
N GLY A 221 -8.07 -21.59 -8.10
CA GLY A 221 -8.65 -22.53 -7.16
C GLY A 221 -7.66 -23.08 -6.14
N GLN A 222 -6.57 -22.34 -5.85
CA GLN A 222 -5.53 -22.71 -4.89
C GLN A 222 -5.68 -21.98 -3.54
N CYS A 223 -6.49 -20.93 -3.47
CA CYS A 223 -6.87 -20.20 -2.27
C CYS A 223 -8.40 -20.07 -2.23
N ASP A 224 -9.02 -20.25 -1.08
CA ASP A 224 -10.46 -20.26 -0.92
C ASP A 224 -11.00 -18.91 -0.41
N ALA A 225 -10.21 -18.20 0.38
CA ALA A 225 -10.51 -16.86 0.89
C ALA A 225 -9.24 -16.07 1.14
N ALA A 226 -9.33 -14.74 1.18
CA ALA A 226 -8.19 -13.88 1.48
C ALA A 226 -8.58 -12.65 2.29
N PHE A 227 -7.74 -12.26 3.23
CA PHE A 227 -7.82 -10.99 3.92
C PHE A 227 -7.17 -9.88 3.10
N VAL A 228 -7.89 -8.77 2.94
CA VAL A 228 -7.43 -7.55 2.29
C VAL A 228 -7.77 -6.38 3.18
N THR A 229 -6.76 -5.68 3.72
CA THR A 229 -6.97 -4.46 4.50
C THR A 229 -6.44 -3.27 3.72
N SER A 230 -7.33 -2.49 3.14
CA SER A 230 -6.95 -1.34 2.31
C SER A 230 -8.05 -0.28 2.23
N GLY A 231 -7.74 0.85 1.59
CA GLY A 231 -8.78 1.81 1.16
C GLY A 231 -9.73 1.20 0.13
N LEU A 232 -10.88 1.81 -0.07
CA LEU A 232 -11.87 1.42 -1.06
C LEU A 232 -11.94 2.44 -2.20
N PRO A 233 -12.04 1.97 -3.48
CA PRO A 233 -11.93 0.57 -3.91
C PRO A 233 -10.49 0.05 -3.90
N ASN A 234 -10.31 -1.26 -3.70
CA ASN A 234 -9.01 -1.92 -3.88
C ASN A 234 -8.94 -2.53 -5.30
N ALA A 235 -7.84 -2.32 -6.01
CA ALA A 235 -7.71 -2.73 -7.41
C ALA A 235 -7.78 -4.26 -7.59
N THR A 236 -7.10 -5.02 -6.73
CA THR A 236 -7.06 -6.50 -6.82
C THR A 236 -8.41 -7.13 -6.45
N VAL A 237 -9.13 -6.57 -5.46
CA VAL A 237 -10.50 -6.99 -5.12
C VAL A 237 -11.46 -6.67 -6.28
N SER A 238 -11.34 -5.49 -6.88
CA SER A 238 -12.16 -5.11 -8.05
C SER A 238 -11.89 -6.02 -9.26
N GLU A 239 -10.65 -6.44 -9.48
CA GLU A 239 -10.28 -7.38 -10.53
C GLU A 239 -10.92 -8.76 -10.33
N LEU A 240 -10.94 -9.26 -9.08
CA LEU A 240 -11.63 -10.50 -8.75
C LEU A 240 -13.12 -10.38 -9.01
N ALA A 241 -13.75 -9.30 -8.55
CA ALA A 241 -15.18 -9.04 -8.72
C ALA A 241 -15.61 -8.91 -10.19
N PHE A 242 -14.71 -8.45 -11.06
CA PHE A 242 -14.98 -8.35 -12.48
C PHE A 242 -15.05 -9.71 -13.18
N SER A 243 -14.26 -10.67 -12.71
CA SER A 243 -14.08 -11.96 -13.41
C SER A 243 -14.78 -13.13 -12.72
N TYR A 244 -15.15 -12.99 -11.45
CA TYR A 244 -15.72 -14.06 -10.62
C TYR A 244 -16.91 -13.54 -9.80
N ASP A 245 -17.78 -14.46 -9.39
CA ASP A 245 -18.84 -14.18 -8.42
C ASP A 245 -18.21 -14.02 -7.01
N MET A 246 -17.62 -12.85 -6.78
CA MET A 246 -16.91 -12.50 -5.56
C MET A 246 -17.90 -12.19 -4.45
N VAL A 247 -17.59 -12.65 -3.25
CA VAL A 247 -18.34 -12.40 -2.02
C VAL A 247 -17.40 -11.72 -1.00
N ILE A 248 -17.89 -10.68 -0.34
CA ILE A 248 -17.29 -10.16 0.89
C ILE A 248 -18.03 -10.82 2.05
N VAL A 249 -17.27 -11.52 2.90
CA VAL A 249 -17.80 -12.20 4.07
C VAL A 249 -18.07 -11.16 5.16
N PRO A 250 -19.29 -11.10 5.73
CA PRO A 250 -19.68 -10.10 6.75
C PRO A 250 -19.01 -10.34 8.09
#